data_d31685e3bb52bd6ea1ed4dc13bbb25e4
#
_entry.id   d31685e3bb52bd6ea1ed4dc13bbb25e4
#
_cell.length_a   1.000
_cell.length_b   1.000
_cell.length_c   1.000
_cell.angle_alpha   90.00
_cell.angle_beta   90.00
_cell.angle_gamma   90.00
#
_symmetry.space_group_name_H-M   'P 1'
#
loop_
_entity.id
_entity.type
_entity.pdbx_description
1 polymer ?
#
loop_
_entity_poly.entity_id
_entity_poly.type
_entity_poly.pdbx_seq_one_letter_code
_entity_poly.pdbx_strand_id
1 'polypeptide(L)'
;MADRARHPTPPEAPAAEAARLRAEVAALKAEVERLKALADHDTLTPVLNRRAFVRELSRAMASSRRYGTPAALLYLDLDGFKGVNDGFGHAAGDMALKRVAELLVANLREEDVVGRMGGDEFAVLLQRADLDAARAKAQALATLLEGDLFEWEGERVRLGGSFGVRAFAGQPDAEAWLAEADAAMFVRKRGR
;
A
#
# COMPACT_ATOMS: atom_id res chain seq x y z
N MET A 1 22.61 19.11 75.11
CA MET A 1 23.10 18.66 73.81
C MET A 1 21.97 17.88 73.12
N ALA A 2 21.30 18.49 72.13
CA ALA A 2 20.15 17.91 71.47
C ALA A 2 20.62 17.22 70.19
N ASP A 3 20.43 15.93 70.16
CA ASP A 3 20.67 15.09 68.98
C ASP A 3 19.56 15.36 67.97
N ARG A 4 19.93 15.96 66.80
CA ARG A 4 19.04 16.17 65.69
C ARG A 4 18.98 14.86 64.90
N ALA A 5 17.94 14.06 65.15
CA ALA A 5 17.58 12.94 64.30
C ALA A 5 17.44 13.43 62.81
N ARG A 6 18.32 12.98 61.95
CA ARG A 6 18.19 13.17 60.50
C ARG A 6 16.98 12.34 60.02
N HIS A 7 15.95 13.05 59.58
CA HIS A 7 14.87 12.40 58.83
C HIS A 7 15.46 11.86 57.51
N PRO A 8 15.24 10.62 57.16
CA PRO A 8 15.60 10.09 55.85
C PRO A 8 14.76 10.78 54.80
N THR A 9 15.39 11.32 53.78
CA THR A 9 14.76 11.85 52.56
C THR A 9 13.97 10.74 51.93
N PRO A 10 12.64 10.93 51.61
CA PRO A 10 11.88 9.89 50.95
C PRO A 10 12.42 9.62 49.54
N PRO A 11 12.27 8.41 49.04
CA PRO A 11 13.00 7.94 47.89
C PRO A 11 12.60 8.70 46.60
N GLU A 12 13.56 9.29 45.94
CA GLU A 12 13.48 9.73 44.53
C GLU A 12 13.25 8.56 43.58
N ALA A 13 13.34 7.33 44.09
CA ALA A 13 13.23 6.06 43.34
C ALA A 13 11.94 5.87 42.55
N PRO A 14 10.70 6.14 43.05
CA PRO A 14 9.51 5.84 42.25
C PRO A 14 9.31 6.76 41.05
N ALA A 15 9.72 8.03 41.14
CA ALA A 15 9.60 8.98 40.04
C ALA A 15 10.64 8.71 38.93
N ALA A 16 11.88 8.39 39.33
CA ALA A 16 12.94 8.01 38.39
C ALA A 16 12.66 6.68 37.72
N GLU A 17 12.14 5.70 38.45
CA GLU A 17 11.73 4.42 37.90
C GLU A 17 10.54 4.56 36.93
N ALA A 18 9.53 5.35 37.28
CA ALA A 18 8.42 5.67 36.38
C ALA A 18 8.88 6.39 35.11
N ALA A 19 9.85 7.28 35.20
CA ALA A 19 10.42 7.93 34.01
C ALA A 19 11.18 6.93 33.14
N ARG A 20 11.97 6.05 33.72
CA ARG A 20 12.68 4.98 33.01
C ARG A 20 11.70 4.02 32.29
N LEU A 21 10.68 3.55 32.99
CA LEU A 21 9.67 2.65 32.42
C LEU A 21 8.89 3.33 31.28
N ARG A 22 8.57 4.63 31.40
CA ARG A 22 7.95 5.38 30.30
C ARG A 22 8.86 5.48 29.07
N ALA A 23 10.14 5.71 29.27
CA ALA A 23 11.12 5.76 28.19
C ALA A 23 11.27 4.38 27.51
N GLU A 24 11.29 3.30 28.29
CA GLU A 24 11.36 1.94 27.76
C GLU A 24 10.09 1.58 26.97
N VAL A 25 8.90 1.89 27.49
CA VAL A 25 7.63 1.72 26.78
C VAL A 25 7.60 2.53 25.47
N ALA A 26 8.12 3.77 25.48
CA ALA A 26 8.20 4.58 24.27
C ALA A 26 9.16 3.95 23.24
N ALA A 27 10.32 3.46 23.67
CA ALA A 27 11.28 2.78 22.80
C ALA A 27 10.71 1.48 22.20
N LEU A 28 10.06 0.65 23.02
CA LEU A 28 9.41 -0.58 22.56
C LEU A 28 8.28 -0.28 21.58
N LYS A 29 7.48 0.76 21.82
CA LYS A 29 6.43 1.18 20.87
C LYS A 29 7.04 1.62 19.55
N ALA A 30 8.10 2.41 19.55
CA ALA A 30 8.80 2.84 18.34
C ALA A 30 9.37 1.64 17.56
N GLU A 31 9.96 0.67 18.26
CA GLU A 31 10.47 -0.56 17.63
C GLU A 31 9.35 -1.42 17.04
N VAL A 32 8.22 -1.56 17.74
CA VAL A 32 7.04 -2.26 17.21
C VAL A 32 6.51 -1.58 15.94
N GLU A 33 6.42 -0.24 15.92
CA GLU A 33 6.00 0.47 14.71
C GLU A 33 7.02 0.32 13.57
N ARG A 34 8.32 0.34 13.87
CA ARG A 34 9.37 0.07 12.89
C ARG A 34 9.25 -1.33 12.30
N LEU A 35 9.06 -2.35 13.15
CA LEU A 35 8.88 -3.73 12.71
C LEU A 35 7.59 -3.93 11.91
N LYS A 36 6.51 -3.26 12.29
CA LYS A 36 5.27 -3.25 11.51
C LYS A 36 5.48 -2.64 10.14
N ALA A 37 6.16 -1.49 10.06
CA ALA A 37 6.46 -0.83 8.79
C ALA A 37 7.25 -1.76 7.86
N LEU A 38 8.28 -2.45 8.36
CA LEU A 38 9.02 -3.45 7.61
C LEU A 38 8.15 -4.64 7.17
N ALA A 39 7.20 -5.05 8.02
CA ALA A 39 6.28 -6.15 7.72
C ALA A 39 5.10 -5.74 6.83
N ASP A 40 4.88 -4.46 6.56
CA ASP A 40 3.75 -3.94 5.81
C ASP A 40 4.07 -3.66 4.34
N HIS A 41 5.34 -3.55 3.98
CA HIS A 41 5.75 -3.37 2.59
C HIS A 41 5.96 -4.69 1.87
N ASP A 42 5.85 -4.65 0.55
CA ASP A 42 6.26 -5.74 -0.32
C ASP A 42 7.79 -5.87 -0.32
N THR A 43 8.32 -7.08 -0.42
CA THR A 43 9.77 -7.33 -0.32
C THR A 43 10.54 -6.90 -1.55
N LEU A 44 9.87 -6.74 -2.69
CA LEU A 44 10.49 -6.39 -3.97
C LEU A 44 10.25 -4.93 -4.34
N THR A 45 9.06 -4.41 -4.06
CA THR A 45 8.59 -3.09 -4.50
C THR A 45 8.36 -2.14 -3.31
N PRO A 46 8.43 -0.80 -3.50
CA PRO A 46 8.28 0.16 -2.41
C PRO A 46 6.82 0.40 -1.97
N VAL A 47 5.89 -0.47 -2.36
CA VAL A 47 4.47 -0.33 -2.05
C VAL A 47 4.05 -1.28 -0.92
N LEU A 48 2.83 -1.15 -0.44
CA LEU A 48 2.31 -2.04 0.60
C LEU A 48 2.18 -3.48 0.08
N ASN A 49 2.38 -4.44 0.96
CA ASN A 49 1.97 -5.82 0.68
C ASN A 49 0.44 -5.97 0.81
N ARG A 50 -0.10 -7.08 0.31
CA ARG A 50 -1.54 -7.39 0.35
C ARG A 50 -2.15 -7.19 1.73
N ARG A 51 -1.50 -7.68 2.78
CA ARG A 51 -2.03 -7.60 4.16
C ARG A 51 -2.19 -6.17 4.63
N ALA A 52 -1.19 -5.33 4.39
CA ALA A 52 -1.23 -3.92 4.77
C ALA A 52 -2.26 -3.15 3.94
N PHE A 53 -2.33 -3.42 2.64
CA PHE A 53 -3.31 -2.79 1.76
C PHE A 53 -4.76 -3.10 2.17
N VAL A 54 -5.08 -4.36 2.51
CA VAL A 54 -6.42 -4.77 2.99
C VAL A 54 -6.80 -4.02 4.28
N ARG A 55 -5.84 -3.73 5.16
CA ARG A 55 -6.10 -2.89 6.35
C ARG A 55 -6.44 -1.45 5.98
N GLU A 56 -5.72 -0.85 5.04
CA GLU A 56 -6.01 0.51 4.56
C GLU A 56 -7.38 0.57 3.87
N LEU A 57 -7.69 -0.44 3.06
CA LEU A 57 -8.99 -0.58 2.42
C LEU A 57 -10.13 -0.64 3.46
N SER A 58 -9.95 -1.44 4.52
CA SER A 58 -10.92 -1.54 5.62
C SER A 58 -11.10 -0.20 6.36
N ARG A 59 -10.03 0.57 6.55
CA ARG A 59 -10.08 1.92 7.13
C ARG A 59 -10.87 2.90 6.25
N ALA A 60 -10.61 2.89 4.94
CA ALA A 60 -11.33 3.72 3.98
C ALA A 60 -12.83 3.38 3.96
N MET A 61 -13.18 2.10 3.97
CA MET A 61 -14.57 1.64 4.07
C MET A 61 -15.27 2.15 5.33
N ALA A 62 -14.60 2.05 6.48
CA ALA A 62 -15.13 2.57 7.75
C ALA A 62 -15.34 4.08 7.71
N SER A 63 -14.41 4.83 7.12
CA SER A 63 -14.51 6.27 6.89
C SER A 63 -15.68 6.62 5.96
N SER A 64 -15.80 5.91 4.83
CA SER A 64 -16.88 6.09 3.87
C SER A 64 -18.25 5.83 4.49
N ARG A 65 -18.39 4.76 5.28
CA ARG A 65 -19.63 4.45 5.99
C ARG A 65 -20.00 5.52 7.00
N ARG A 66 -19.03 6.09 7.71
CA ARG A 66 -19.26 7.04 8.80
C ARG A 66 -19.50 8.46 8.30
N TYR A 67 -18.76 8.90 7.27
CA TYR A 67 -18.70 10.30 6.86
C TYR A 67 -19.23 10.51 5.44
N GLY A 68 -19.62 9.47 4.72
CA GLY A 68 -20.05 9.56 3.32
C GLY A 68 -18.93 9.95 2.36
N THR A 69 -17.66 9.86 2.79
CA THR A 69 -16.50 10.19 1.95
C THR A 69 -16.39 9.18 0.82
N PRO A 70 -16.40 9.57 -0.46
CA PRO A 70 -16.28 8.63 -1.56
C PRO A 70 -14.89 8.00 -1.55
N ALA A 71 -14.80 6.74 -1.95
CA ALA A 71 -13.55 6.05 -2.18
C ALA A 71 -13.71 5.07 -3.34
N ALA A 72 -12.63 4.82 -4.07
CA ALA A 72 -12.64 3.89 -5.18
C ALA A 72 -11.38 3.01 -5.20
N LEU A 73 -11.55 1.81 -5.70
CA LEU A 73 -10.52 0.80 -5.82
C LEU A 73 -10.23 0.51 -7.29
N LEU A 74 -8.96 0.53 -7.64
CA LEU A 74 -8.43 0.04 -8.90
C LEU A 74 -7.70 -1.28 -8.65
N TYR A 75 -7.97 -2.28 -9.45
CA TYR A 75 -7.21 -3.54 -9.49
C TYR A 75 -6.48 -3.62 -10.82
N LEU A 76 -5.18 -3.84 -10.80
CA LEU A 76 -4.29 -3.87 -11.97
C LEU A 76 -3.65 -5.24 -12.10
N ASP A 77 -3.67 -5.78 -13.30
CA ASP A 77 -2.88 -6.94 -13.75
C ASP A 77 -2.00 -6.49 -14.93
N LEU A 78 -0.71 -6.84 -14.91
CA LEU A 78 0.22 -6.46 -15.97
C LEU A 78 0.05 -7.33 -17.20
N ASP A 79 -0.17 -6.67 -18.33
CA ASP A 79 -0.32 -7.35 -19.61
C ASP A 79 1.06 -7.80 -20.13
N GLY A 80 1.17 -9.10 -20.48
CA GLY A 80 2.38 -9.66 -21.05
C GLY A 80 3.55 -9.92 -20.09
N PHE A 81 3.37 -9.74 -18.77
CA PHE A 81 4.43 -9.92 -17.77
C PHE A 81 5.12 -11.29 -17.83
N LYS A 82 4.35 -12.35 -18.06
CA LYS A 82 4.93 -13.69 -18.29
C LYS A 82 5.91 -13.69 -19.47
N GLY A 83 5.58 -13.00 -20.57
CA GLY A 83 6.47 -12.86 -21.72
C GLY A 83 7.77 -12.15 -21.40
N VAL A 84 7.76 -11.18 -20.49
CA VAL A 84 8.98 -10.52 -19.99
C VAL A 84 9.86 -11.52 -19.23
N ASN A 85 9.28 -12.31 -18.33
CA ASN A 85 10.03 -13.34 -17.61
C ASN A 85 10.58 -14.43 -18.53
N ASP A 86 9.76 -14.90 -19.47
CA ASP A 86 10.15 -15.98 -20.39
C ASP A 86 11.22 -15.52 -21.40
N GLY A 87 11.19 -14.25 -21.83
CA GLY A 87 12.13 -13.69 -22.81
C GLY A 87 13.40 -13.11 -22.20
N PHE A 88 13.33 -12.46 -21.04
CA PHE A 88 14.44 -11.70 -20.45
C PHE A 88 14.85 -12.20 -19.04
N GLY A 89 14.19 -13.23 -18.53
CA GLY A 89 14.46 -13.79 -17.21
C GLY A 89 13.78 -13.05 -16.06
N HIS A 90 13.79 -13.68 -14.87
CA HIS A 90 13.11 -13.15 -13.67
C HIS A 90 13.68 -11.81 -13.18
N ALA A 91 14.97 -11.55 -13.42
CA ALA A 91 15.57 -10.26 -13.04
C ALA A 91 14.97 -9.09 -13.82
N ALA A 92 14.64 -9.28 -15.11
CA ALA A 92 13.90 -8.29 -15.91
C ALA A 92 12.48 -8.11 -15.40
N GLY A 93 11.80 -9.20 -15.03
CA GLY A 93 10.47 -9.14 -14.40
C GLY A 93 10.47 -8.39 -13.07
N ASP A 94 11.48 -8.61 -12.23
CA ASP A 94 11.64 -7.89 -10.97
C ASP A 94 11.85 -6.39 -11.19
N MET A 95 12.65 -6.01 -12.20
CA MET A 95 12.82 -4.61 -12.59
C MET A 95 11.51 -4.01 -13.11
N ALA A 96 10.76 -4.75 -13.93
CA ALA A 96 9.45 -4.34 -14.44
C ALA A 96 8.47 -4.04 -13.29
N LEU A 97 8.39 -4.92 -12.28
CA LEU A 97 7.54 -4.74 -11.11
C LEU A 97 7.93 -3.50 -10.29
N LYS A 98 9.22 -3.26 -10.09
CA LYS A 98 9.72 -2.06 -9.41
C LYS A 98 9.33 -0.80 -10.20
N ARG A 99 9.54 -0.82 -11.51
CA ARG A 99 9.21 0.30 -12.39
C ARG A 99 7.73 0.64 -12.37
N VAL A 100 6.86 -0.37 -12.42
CA VAL A 100 5.40 -0.19 -12.31
C VAL A 100 5.04 0.43 -10.97
N ALA A 101 5.58 -0.08 -9.86
CA ALA A 101 5.31 0.45 -8.53
C ALA A 101 5.72 1.92 -8.41
N GLU A 102 6.91 2.29 -8.91
CA GLU A 102 7.40 3.67 -8.95
C GLU A 102 6.48 4.57 -9.78
N LEU A 103 6.07 4.11 -10.98
CA LEU A 103 5.17 4.85 -11.86
C LEU A 103 3.81 5.08 -11.20
N LEU A 104 3.24 4.05 -10.56
CA LEU A 104 1.99 4.19 -9.83
C LEU A 104 2.12 5.24 -8.72
N VAL A 105 3.12 5.11 -7.85
CA VAL A 105 3.33 6.04 -6.72
C VAL A 105 3.56 7.48 -7.20
N ALA A 106 4.38 7.68 -8.24
CA ALA A 106 4.69 9.02 -8.78
C ALA A 106 3.47 9.74 -9.37
N ASN A 107 2.42 9.00 -9.76
CA ASN A 107 1.23 9.53 -10.41
C ASN A 107 -0.03 9.53 -9.52
N LEU A 108 0.13 9.33 -8.22
CA LEU A 108 -0.93 9.32 -7.23
C LEU A 108 -0.73 10.45 -6.20
N ARG A 109 -1.79 10.77 -5.46
CA ARG A 109 -1.73 11.73 -4.37
C ARG A 109 -1.14 11.08 -3.12
N GLU A 110 -0.64 11.88 -2.19
CA GLU A 110 -0.10 11.41 -0.90
C GLU A 110 -1.13 10.57 -0.09
N GLU A 111 -2.42 10.90 -0.22
CA GLU A 111 -3.50 10.20 0.47
C GLU A 111 -3.92 8.88 -0.22
N ASP A 112 -3.54 8.66 -1.49
CA ASP A 112 -3.84 7.43 -2.21
C ASP A 112 -2.87 6.33 -1.78
N VAL A 113 -3.31 5.09 -1.85
CA VAL A 113 -2.53 3.95 -1.37
C VAL A 113 -2.32 2.94 -2.48
N VAL A 114 -1.09 2.47 -2.62
CA VAL A 114 -0.73 1.40 -3.57
C VAL A 114 -0.31 0.16 -2.80
N GLY A 115 -0.75 -1.00 -3.26
CA GLY A 115 -0.32 -2.30 -2.76
C GLY A 115 -0.08 -3.30 -3.87
N ARG A 116 0.86 -4.21 -3.64
CA ARG A 116 1.06 -5.37 -4.50
C ARG A 116 0.29 -6.55 -3.93
N MET A 117 -0.60 -7.13 -4.75
CA MET A 117 -1.51 -8.21 -4.32
C MET A 117 -0.86 -9.58 -4.44
N GLY A 118 0.08 -9.72 -5.36
CA GLY A 118 0.87 -10.93 -5.61
C GLY A 118 1.29 -10.99 -7.07
N GLY A 119 2.35 -11.71 -7.39
CA GLY A 119 2.80 -11.83 -8.77
C GLY A 119 2.97 -10.48 -9.48
N ASP A 120 2.19 -10.27 -10.51
CA ASP A 120 2.11 -9.08 -11.36
C ASP A 120 0.84 -8.22 -11.11
N GLU A 121 0.16 -8.45 -9.99
CA GLU A 121 -1.06 -7.77 -9.60
C GLU A 121 -0.81 -6.65 -8.59
N PHE A 122 -1.40 -5.49 -8.84
CA PHE A 122 -1.39 -4.33 -7.97
C PHE A 122 -2.81 -3.85 -7.68
N ALA A 123 -2.97 -3.14 -6.57
CA ALA A 123 -4.21 -2.44 -6.27
C ALA A 123 -3.92 -1.01 -5.84
N VAL A 124 -4.84 -0.09 -6.19
CA VAL A 124 -4.77 1.32 -5.82
C VAL A 124 -6.07 1.72 -5.16
N LEU A 125 -5.97 2.22 -3.94
CA LEU A 125 -7.07 2.85 -3.23
C LEU A 125 -7.01 4.35 -3.48
N LEU A 126 -8.00 4.89 -4.16
CA LEU A 126 -8.19 6.31 -4.36
C LEU A 126 -9.11 6.86 -3.28
N GLN A 127 -8.58 7.73 -2.44
CA GLN A 127 -9.37 8.42 -1.43
C GLN A 127 -10.08 9.63 -2.04
N ARG A 128 -11.27 9.95 -1.54
CA ARG A 128 -12.11 11.07 -2.01
C ARG A 128 -12.35 11.07 -3.52
N ALA A 129 -12.46 9.89 -4.11
CA ALA A 129 -12.71 9.70 -5.53
C ALA A 129 -14.02 8.94 -5.75
N ASP A 130 -14.87 9.46 -6.60
CA ASP A 130 -16.03 8.77 -7.13
C ASP A 130 -15.64 7.84 -8.29
N LEU A 131 -16.63 7.14 -8.84
CA LEU A 131 -16.39 6.16 -9.91
C LEU A 131 -15.84 6.80 -11.18
N ASP A 132 -16.28 8.01 -11.53
CA ASP A 132 -15.86 8.66 -12.79
C ASP A 132 -14.44 9.20 -12.68
N ALA A 133 -14.08 9.82 -11.55
CA ALA A 133 -12.71 10.21 -11.24
C ALA A 133 -11.77 9.00 -11.21
N ALA A 134 -12.22 7.88 -10.64
CA ALA A 134 -11.44 6.64 -10.58
C ALA A 134 -11.24 6.02 -11.98
N ARG A 135 -12.24 6.05 -12.84
CA ARG A 135 -12.13 5.59 -14.24
C ARG A 135 -11.16 6.44 -15.04
N ALA A 136 -11.24 7.77 -14.89
CA ALA A 136 -10.31 8.69 -15.53
C ALA A 136 -8.86 8.45 -15.07
N LYS A 137 -8.64 8.24 -13.77
CA LYS A 137 -7.34 7.90 -13.20
C LYS A 137 -6.81 6.57 -13.73
N ALA A 138 -7.63 5.52 -13.75
CA ALA A 138 -7.26 4.21 -14.29
C ALA A 138 -6.86 4.30 -15.76
N GLN A 139 -7.58 5.08 -16.56
CA GLN A 139 -7.23 5.29 -17.98
C GLN A 139 -5.90 6.04 -18.13
N ALA A 140 -5.67 7.07 -17.33
CA ALA A 140 -4.41 7.82 -17.35
C ALA A 140 -3.22 6.92 -16.96
N LEU A 141 -3.37 6.09 -15.92
CA LEU A 141 -2.33 5.14 -15.49
C LEU A 141 -2.08 4.06 -16.56
N ALA A 142 -3.12 3.54 -17.22
CA ALA A 142 -2.96 2.59 -18.31
C ALA A 142 -2.16 3.19 -19.47
N THR A 143 -2.49 4.42 -19.89
CA THR A 143 -1.76 5.14 -20.95
C THR A 143 -0.29 5.40 -20.56
N LEU A 144 -0.04 5.73 -19.30
CA LEU A 144 1.33 5.92 -18.80
C LEU A 144 2.13 4.61 -18.83
N LEU A 145 1.54 3.49 -18.40
CA LEU A 145 2.17 2.17 -18.48
C LEU A 145 2.48 1.76 -19.92
N GLU A 146 1.51 1.94 -20.83
CA GLU A 146 1.69 1.62 -22.25
C GLU A 146 2.77 2.49 -22.92
N GLY A 147 2.96 3.72 -22.45
CA GLY A 147 3.97 4.67 -22.92
C GLY A 147 5.34 4.51 -22.26
N ASP A 148 5.43 3.83 -21.13
CA ASP A 148 6.67 3.62 -20.41
C ASP A 148 7.48 2.48 -21.06
N LEU A 149 8.69 2.80 -21.47
CA LEU A 149 9.65 1.85 -22.02
C LEU A 149 10.86 1.83 -21.09
N PHE A 150 11.10 0.72 -20.43
CA PHE A 150 12.35 0.56 -19.70
C PHE A 150 13.36 -0.25 -20.53
N GLU A 151 14.62 0.06 -20.34
CA GLU A 151 15.72 -0.62 -21.02
C GLU A 151 16.25 -1.76 -20.16
N TRP A 152 16.40 -2.94 -20.78
CA TRP A 152 17.00 -4.12 -20.17
C TRP A 152 18.00 -4.75 -21.13
N GLU A 153 19.25 -4.79 -20.75
CA GLU A 153 20.36 -5.36 -21.57
C GLU A 153 20.39 -4.84 -23.02
N GLY A 154 20.03 -3.56 -23.22
CA GLY A 154 20.00 -2.92 -24.52
C GLY A 154 18.69 -3.11 -25.31
N GLU A 155 17.76 -3.89 -24.79
CA GLU A 155 16.43 -4.11 -25.35
C GLU A 155 15.39 -3.22 -24.68
N ARG A 156 14.40 -2.73 -25.45
CA ARG A 156 13.29 -1.93 -24.93
C ARG A 156 12.12 -2.81 -24.58
N VAL A 157 11.82 -2.91 -23.30
CA VAL A 157 10.68 -3.68 -22.76
C VAL A 157 9.50 -2.74 -22.53
N ARG A 158 8.35 -3.10 -23.10
CA ARG A 158 7.09 -2.38 -22.91
C ARG A 158 6.25 -3.10 -21.88
N LEU A 159 5.64 -2.32 -20.99
CA LEU A 159 4.64 -2.79 -20.03
C LEU A 159 3.27 -2.27 -20.44
N GLY A 160 2.26 -3.09 -20.23
CA GLY A 160 0.86 -2.71 -20.32
C GLY A 160 0.14 -3.10 -19.05
N GLY A 161 -1.09 -2.65 -18.87
CA GLY A 161 -1.87 -3.03 -17.72
C GLY A 161 -3.37 -2.94 -17.95
N SER A 162 -4.07 -3.93 -17.44
CA SER A 162 -5.52 -4.00 -17.44
C SER A 162 -6.06 -3.60 -16.08
N PHE A 163 -6.93 -2.58 -16.04
CA PHE A 163 -7.50 -2.06 -14.80
C PHE A 163 -8.98 -2.43 -14.63
N GLY A 164 -9.33 -2.97 -13.46
CA GLY A 164 -10.69 -3.01 -12.96
C GLY A 164 -10.95 -1.87 -11.99
N VAL A 165 -12.13 -1.28 -12.03
CA VAL A 165 -12.48 -0.10 -11.21
C VAL A 165 -13.79 -0.35 -10.48
N ARG A 166 -13.82 -0.11 -9.16
CA ARG A 166 -15.01 -0.17 -8.32
C ARG A 166 -15.02 0.95 -7.29
N ALA A 167 -16.08 1.75 -7.26
CA ALA A 167 -16.34 2.65 -6.15
C ALA A 167 -16.85 1.85 -4.94
N PHE A 168 -16.61 2.38 -3.75
CA PHE A 168 -17.24 1.86 -2.54
C PHE A 168 -18.75 2.11 -2.59
N ALA A 169 -19.53 1.06 -2.52
CA ALA A 169 -20.99 1.09 -2.58
C ALA A 169 -21.63 0.29 -1.43
N GLY A 170 -20.88 0.12 -0.32
CA GLY A 170 -21.36 -0.60 0.85
C GLY A 170 -20.98 -2.08 0.90
N GLN A 171 -19.96 -2.50 0.16
CA GLN A 171 -19.43 -3.88 0.21
C GLN A 171 -19.24 -4.34 1.66
N PRO A 172 -19.47 -5.63 1.98
CA PRO A 172 -19.45 -6.11 3.36
C PRO A 172 -18.06 -5.97 4.00
N ASP A 173 -17.01 -6.28 3.26
CA ASP A 173 -15.61 -6.25 3.70
C ASP A 173 -14.65 -5.92 2.56
N ALA A 174 -13.38 -5.78 2.89
CA ALA A 174 -12.33 -5.40 1.94
C ALA A 174 -12.06 -6.49 0.87
N GLU A 175 -12.18 -7.76 1.23
CA GLU A 175 -11.96 -8.85 0.28
C GLU A 175 -13.09 -8.91 -0.76
N ALA A 176 -14.33 -8.67 -0.38
CA ALA A 176 -15.45 -8.56 -1.31
C ALA A 176 -15.24 -7.39 -2.29
N TRP A 177 -14.75 -6.23 -1.81
CA TRP A 177 -14.48 -5.09 -2.68
C TRP A 177 -13.32 -5.37 -3.64
N LEU A 178 -12.24 -6.02 -3.17
CA LEU A 178 -11.14 -6.50 -4.00
C LEU A 178 -11.64 -7.46 -5.08
N ALA A 179 -12.44 -8.45 -4.71
CA ALA A 179 -12.99 -9.43 -5.65
C ALA A 179 -13.87 -8.79 -6.74
N GLU A 180 -14.66 -7.77 -6.40
CA GLU A 180 -15.44 -7.03 -7.39
C GLU A 180 -14.56 -6.25 -8.37
N ALA A 181 -13.46 -5.65 -7.87
CA ALA A 181 -12.53 -4.90 -8.72
C ALA A 181 -11.74 -5.83 -9.64
N ASP A 182 -11.28 -6.97 -9.13
CA ASP A 182 -10.61 -8.03 -9.90
C ASP A 182 -11.54 -8.58 -11.00
N ALA A 183 -12.79 -8.93 -10.67
CA ALA A 183 -13.76 -9.38 -11.65
C ALA A 183 -13.99 -8.35 -12.78
N ALA A 184 -14.00 -7.05 -12.43
CA ALA A 184 -14.12 -5.98 -13.43
C ALA A 184 -12.88 -5.88 -14.32
N MET A 185 -11.69 -6.09 -13.78
CA MET A 185 -10.43 -6.15 -14.52
C MET A 185 -10.45 -7.31 -15.52
N PHE A 186 -10.84 -8.51 -15.06
CA PHE A 186 -10.88 -9.71 -15.89
C PHE A 186 -11.83 -9.59 -17.11
N VAL A 187 -13.02 -8.98 -16.91
CA VAL A 187 -13.96 -8.72 -18.02
C VAL A 187 -13.30 -7.81 -19.07
N ARG A 188 -12.58 -6.77 -18.64
CA ARG A 188 -11.93 -5.81 -19.53
C ARG A 188 -10.74 -6.43 -20.27
N LYS A 189 -9.97 -7.30 -19.61
CA LYS A 189 -8.82 -8.01 -20.19
C LYS A 189 -9.26 -8.97 -21.30
N ARG A 190 -10.44 -9.63 -21.19
CA ARG A 190 -10.99 -10.52 -22.20
C ARG A 190 -11.61 -9.80 -23.41
N GLY A 191 -11.94 -8.54 -23.27
CA GLY A 191 -12.54 -7.72 -24.34
C GLY A 191 -11.52 -6.99 -25.23
N ARG A 192 -10.22 -7.17 -24.95
CA ARG A 192 -9.10 -6.69 -25.79
C ARG A 192 -8.57 -7.83 -26.64
#